data_05daa793f386f1c01bf4b60c909b2e1a
#
_entry.id   05daa793f386f1c01bf4b60c909b2e1a
#
_cell.length_a   1.000
_cell.length_b   1.000
_cell.length_c   1.000
_cell.angle_alpha   90.00
_cell.angle_beta   90.00
_cell.angle_gamma   90.00
#
_symmetry.space_group_name_H-M   'P 1'
#
loop_
_entity.id
_entity.type
_entity.pdbx_description
1 polymer ?
#
loop_
_entity_poly.entity_id
_entity_poly.type
_entity_poly.pdbx_seq_one_letter_code
_entity_poly.pdbx_strand_id
1 'polypeptide(L)'
;MAFATLTGNAQETEFYTGCLPETNTDRLPKQATLMTRDFSSLPSSYSLRQYCPTPQSQGQYGTCTSWATTYAFRTILDAVRNNWNREEMITGNAYAPLFIYSQIKDKDDIQCRKGSQISEALLRLQNVGAVKKEQFDVMCADYIPDNIMSLASANKIGGFTTLVVYGQTLMDPVKVSVIKKAISQKQPVVIAMHISPSFNTA
;
A
#
# COMPACT_ATOMS: atom_id res chain seq x y z
N MET A 1 57.40 5.54 5.50
CA MET A 1 56.13 5.97 4.93
C MET A 1 55.12 4.80 5.07
N ALA A 2 54.17 4.88 5.98
CA ALA A 2 53.16 3.85 6.19
C ALA A 2 51.90 4.28 5.43
N PHE A 3 51.50 3.48 4.45
CA PHE A 3 50.21 3.64 3.76
C PHE A 3 49.12 2.99 4.60
N ALA A 4 48.23 3.80 5.17
CA ALA A 4 47.00 3.32 5.77
C ALA A 4 45.98 3.09 4.65
N THR A 5 45.65 1.84 4.33
CA THR A 5 44.53 1.48 3.49
C THR A 5 43.27 1.65 4.28
N LEU A 6 42.47 2.68 4.01
CA LEU A 6 41.09 2.82 4.47
C LEU A 6 40.22 1.83 3.68
N THR A 7 39.96 0.66 4.24
CA THR A 7 38.89 -0.21 3.77
C THR A 7 37.59 0.40 4.24
N GLY A 8 36.93 1.17 3.36
CA GLY A 8 35.55 1.59 3.56
C GLY A 8 34.66 0.36 3.43
N ASN A 9 34.16 -0.16 4.55
CA ASN A 9 33.04 -1.10 4.53
C ASN A 9 31.81 -0.32 4.00
N ALA A 10 31.45 -0.55 2.74
CA ALA A 10 30.14 -0.19 2.27
C ALA A 10 29.15 -1.01 3.09
N GLN A 11 28.45 -0.35 4.01
CA GLN A 11 27.37 -0.96 4.76
C GLN A 11 26.26 -1.25 3.75
N GLU A 12 26.05 -2.53 3.40
CA GLU A 12 24.92 -2.94 2.59
C GLU A 12 23.65 -2.48 3.29
N THR A 13 22.91 -1.62 2.63
CA THR A 13 21.63 -1.12 3.12
C THR A 13 20.61 -2.25 2.98
N GLU A 14 20.30 -2.92 4.10
CA GLU A 14 19.30 -3.98 4.12
C GLU A 14 17.90 -3.38 4.02
N PHE A 15 17.18 -3.67 2.94
CA PHE A 15 15.80 -3.26 2.75
C PHE A 15 14.86 -4.36 3.25
N TYR A 16 13.97 -4.02 4.18
CA TYR A 16 13.00 -4.95 4.72
C TYR A 16 11.74 -4.99 3.87
N THR A 17 11.32 -6.21 3.52
CA THR A 17 10.04 -6.46 2.84
C THR A 17 8.96 -6.66 3.90
N GLY A 18 8.04 -5.70 4.01
CA GLY A 18 7.04 -5.67 5.12
C GLY A 18 5.67 -6.22 4.76
N CYS A 19 5.51 -6.94 3.64
CA CYS A 19 4.24 -7.54 3.28
C CYS A 19 4.16 -8.98 3.78
N LEU A 20 3.36 -9.21 4.85
CA LEU A 20 3.11 -10.54 5.39
C LEU A 20 2.01 -11.25 4.60
N PRO A 21 2.08 -12.59 4.47
CA PRO A 21 1.01 -13.39 3.90
C PRO A 21 -0.30 -13.22 4.68
N GLU A 22 -1.42 -13.22 3.97
CA GLU A 22 -2.75 -13.21 4.59
C GLU A 22 -3.02 -14.54 5.31
N THR A 23 -3.40 -14.47 6.59
CA THR A 23 -3.65 -15.66 7.43
C THR A 23 -5.11 -16.10 7.45
N ASN A 24 -6.07 -15.18 7.20
CA ASN A 24 -7.51 -15.42 7.31
C ASN A 24 -8.25 -15.05 6.02
N THR A 25 -7.84 -15.62 4.89
CA THR A 25 -8.42 -15.29 3.58
C THR A 25 -9.92 -15.58 3.45
N ASP A 26 -10.47 -16.47 4.28
CA ASP A 26 -11.90 -16.81 4.24
C ASP A 26 -12.81 -15.71 4.81
N ARG A 27 -12.28 -14.88 5.67
CA ARG A 27 -12.98 -13.74 6.28
C ARG A 27 -12.89 -12.46 5.47
N LEU A 28 -12.04 -12.44 4.43
CA LEU A 28 -11.89 -11.25 3.59
C LEU A 28 -13.11 -11.10 2.68
N PRO A 29 -13.59 -9.86 2.45
CA PRO A 29 -14.64 -9.62 1.49
C PRO A 29 -14.14 -10.01 0.10
N LYS A 30 -14.75 -11.07 -0.47
CA LYS A 30 -14.43 -11.56 -1.80
C LYS A 30 -15.38 -10.94 -2.80
N GLN A 31 -14.86 -10.57 -3.96
CA GLN A 31 -15.72 -10.20 -5.07
C GLN A 31 -16.56 -11.42 -5.42
N ALA A 32 -17.90 -11.28 -5.41
CA ALA A 32 -18.77 -12.32 -5.91
C ALA A 32 -18.30 -12.71 -7.32
N THR A 33 -18.19 -14.01 -7.58
CA THR A 33 -17.92 -14.50 -8.93
C THR A 33 -19.02 -13.97 -9.82
N LEU A 34 -18.75 -12.92 -10.58
CA LEU A 34 -19.75 -12.27 -11.43
C LEU A 34 -20.30 -13.33 -12.37
N MET A 35 -21.59 -13.60 -12.28
CA MET A 35 -22.28 -14.51 -13.21
C MET A 35 -22.17 -14.02 -14.66
N THR A 36 -21.91 -12.74 -14.85
CA THR A 36 -21.56 -12.14 -16.14
C THR A 36 -20.06 -11.84 -16.19
N ARG A 37 -19.27 -12.82 -16.62
CA ARG A 37 -17.84 -12.65 -16.93
C ARG A 37 -17.66 -11.95 -18.28
N ASP A 38 -18.42 -10.90 -18.54
CA ASP A 38 -18.26 -10.13 -19.75
C ASP A 38 -17.05 -9.18 -19.60
N PHE A 39 -15.96 -9.58 -20.21
CA PHE A 39 -14.73 -8.79 -20.35
C PHE A 39 -14.55 -8.26 -21.77
N SER A 40 -15.54 -8.47 -22.66
CA SER A 40 -15.46 -8.09 -24.07
C SER A 40 -15.35 -6.58 -24.30
N SER A 41 -15.82 -5.79 -23.33
CA SER A 41 -15.80 -4.32 -23.39
C SER A 41 -14.60 -3.67 -22.69
N LEU A 42 -13.58 -4.46 -22.30
CA LEU A 42 -12.40 -3.87 -21.67
C LEU A 42 -11.57 -3.06 -22.69
N PRO A 43 -11.14 -1.85 -22.32
CA PRO A 43 -10.27 -1.07 -23.19
C PRO A 43 -8.92 -1.79 -23.39
N SER A 44 -8.30 -1.59 -24.54
CA SER A 44 -6.98 -2.16 -24.87
C SER A 44 -5.89 -1.72 -23.88
N SER A 45 -6.00 -0.50 -23.34
CA SER A 45 -5.14 0.04 -22.30
C SER A 45 -5.91 0.98 -21.37
N TYR A 46 -5.53 1.02 -20.11
CA TYR A 46 -6.03 1.98 -19.12
C TYR A 46 -5.00 2.21 -18.03
N SER A 47 -4.91 3.44 -17.53
CA SER A 47 -3.93 3.79 -16.50
C SER A 47 -4.51 4.80 -15.50
N LEU A 48 -4.21 4.58 -14.23
CA LEU A 48 -4.50 5.53 -13.15
C LEU A 48 -3.30 6.42 -12.82
N ARG A 49 -2.23 6.38 -13.61
CA ARG A 49 -0.97 7.11 -13.34
C ARG A 49 -1.19 8.60 -13.08
N GLN A 50 -2.11 9.22 -13.78
CA GLN A 50 -2.44 10.64 -13.60
C GLN A 50 -3.02 10.98 -12.22
N TYR A 51 -3.45 9.97 -11.44
CA TYR A 51 -3.99 10.11 -10.11
C TYR A 51 -3.00 9.67 -9.01
N CYS A 52 -1.78 9.28 -9.40
CA CYS A 52 -0.78 8.81 -8.45
C CYS A 52 -0.05 9.99 -7.80
N PRO A 53 0.23 9.92 -6.49
CA PRO A 53 1.19 10.82 -5.85
C PRO A 53 2.60 10.53 -6.36
N THR A 54 3.51 11.48 -6.23
CA THR A 54 4.94 11.28 -6.49
C THR A 54 5.46 10.13 -5.63
N PRO A 55 6.15 9.14 -6.21
CA PRO A 55 6.73 8.05 -5.45
C PRO A 55 7.70 8.54 -4.37
N GLN A 56 7.62 7.95 -3.18
CA GLN A 56 8.53 8.23 -2.07
C GLN A 56 9.11 6.92 -1.53
N SER A 57 10.26 7.02 -0.87
CA SER A 57 10.90 5.87 -0.25
C SER A 57 10.33 5.60 1.14
N GLN A 58 10.06 4.34 1.45
CA GLN A 58 9.75 3.89 2.81
C GLN A 58 11.00 3.79 3.72
N GLY A 59 12.20 3.96 3.15
CA GLY A 59 13.46 3.73 3.86
C GLY A 59 13.71 2.25 4.15
N GLN A 60 14.45 1.97 5.21
CA GLN A 60 14.87 0.63 5.64
C GLN A 60 13.84 -0.05 6.59
N TYR A 61 12.55 0.19 6.38
CA TYR A 61 11.51 -0.27 7.29
C TYR A 61 10.57 -1.25 6.59
N GLY A 62 10.00 -2.20 7.36
CA GLY A 62 9.02 -3.16 6.86
C GLY A 62 7.61 -2.56 6.69
N THR A 63 7.49 -1.34 6.19
CA THR A 63 6.22 -0.59 6.13
C THR A 63 5.57 -0.56 4.75
N CYS A 64 6.03 -1.37 3.79
CA CYS A 64 5.59 -1.36 2.39
C CYS A 64 4.07 -1.54 2.25
N THR A 65 3.45 -2.39 3.07
CA THR A 65 2.00 -2.59 3.09
C THR A 65 1.24 -1.29 3.32
N SER A 66 1.64 -0.53 4.34
CA SER A 66 1.01 0.76 4.64
C SER A 66 1.32 1.84 3.59
N TRP A 67 2.51 1.83 2.99
CA TRP A 67 2.81 2.69 1.86
C TRP A 67 1.92 2.39 0.65
N ALA A 68 1.75 1.12 0.32
CA ALA A 68 0.89 0.72 -0.80
C ALA A 68 -0.59 1.04 -0.54
N THR A 69 -1.10 0.72 0.67
CA THR A 69 -2.53 0.87 0.99
C THR A 69 -2.91 2.30 1.36
N THR A 70 -2.03 3.05 2.03
CA THR A 70 -2.37 4.37 2.55
C THR A 70 -1.80 5.48 1.68
N TYR A 71 -0.47 5.51 1.47
CA TYR A 71 0.12 6.56 0.67
C TYR A 71 -0.33 6.50 -0.80
N ALA A 72 -0.31 5.34 -1.42
CA ALA A 72 -0.72 5.20 -2.82
C ALA A 72 -2.23 4.98 -2.97
N PHE A 73 -2.75 3.82 -2.57
CA PHE A 73 -4.13 3.42 -2.85
C PHE A 73 -5.16 4.43 -2.31
N ARG A 74 -5.08 4.83 -1.03
CA ARG A 74 -6.04 5.77 -0.43
C ARG A 74 -5.97 7.16 -1.09
N THR A 75 -4.77 7.62 -1.45
CA THR A 75 -4.58 8.90 -2.15
C THR A 75 -5.15 8.86 -3.56
N ILE A 76 -4.92 7.77 -4.30
CA ILE A 76 -5.49 7.58 -5.65
C ILE A 76 -7.02 7.59 -5.60
N LEU A 77 -7.65 6.95 -4.60
CA LEU A 77 -9.10 6.99 -4.43
C LEU A 77 -9.62 8.42 -4.31
N ASP A 78 -8.97 9.27 -3.51
CA ASP A 78 -9.36 10.68 -3.39
C ASP A 78 -9.09 11.47 -4.66
N ALA A 79 -7.95 11.25 -5.29
CA ALA A 79 -7.61 11.93 -6.54
C ALA A 79 -8.63 11.60 -7.64
N VAL A 80 -9.05 10.35 -7.75
CA VAL A 80 -10.11 9.92 -8.67
C VAL A 80 -11.45 10.57 -8.31
N ARG A 81 -11.84 10.52 -7.03
CA ARG A 81 -13.12 11.04 -6.54
C ARG A 81 -13.25 12.55 -6.78
N ASN A 82 -12.15 13.29 -6.54
CA ASN A 82 -12.13 14.75 -6.67
C ASN A 82 -11.63 15.22 -8.03
N ASN A 83 -11.34 14.28 -8.95
CA ASN A 83 -10.80 14.56 -10.28
C ASN A 83 -9.52 15.43 -10.25
N TRP A 84 -8.63 15.17 -9.29
CA TRP A 84 -7.34 15.84 -9.22
C TRP A 84 -6.45 15.36 -10.37
N ASN A 85 -5.80 16.26 -11.06
CA ASN A 85 -5.00 15.97 -12.26
C ASN A 85 -3.60 16.61 -12.23
N ARG A 86 -3.22 17.25 -11.11
CA ARG A 86 -1.88 17.81 -10.90
C ARG A 86 -1.16 17.03 -9.82
N GLU A 87 0.01 16.50 -10.17
CA GLU A 87 0.80 15.65 -9.30
C GLU A 87 1.16 16.32 -7.97
N GLU A 88 1.50 17.61 -7.97
CA GLU A 88 1.82 18.38 -6.76
C GLU A 88 0.61 18.44 -5.81
N MET A 89 -0.59 18.65 -6.35
CA MET A 89 -1.83 18.66 -5.55
C MET A 89 -2.09 17.28 -4.95
N ILE A 90 -1.93 16.21 -5.73
CA ILE A 90 -2.15 14.84 -5.29
C ILE A 90 -1.15 14.49 -4.19
N THR A 91 0.13 14.81 -4.41
CA THR A 91 1.22 14.53 -3.46
C THR A 91 1.07 15.33 -2.18
N GLY A 92 0.71 16.62 -2.27
CA GLY A 92 0.45 17.47 -1.11
C GLY A 92 -0.77 17.02 -0.29
N ASN A 93 -1.69 16.25 -0.89
CA ASN A 93 -2.85 15.67 -0.21
C ASN A 93 -2.67 14.18 0.11
N ALA A 94 -1.47 13.62 -0.01
CA ALA A 94 -1.23 12.21 0.26
C ALA A 94 -1.47 11.84 1.73
N TYR A 95 -1.90 10.60 1.94
CA TYR A 95 -2.19 10.07 3.26
C TYR A 95 -0.95 9.46 3.93
N ALA A 96 -0.93 9.53 5.27
CA ALA A 96 0.19 9.11 6.11
C ALA A 96 0.29 7.58 6.23
N PRO A 97 1.26 6.92 5.61
CA PRO A 97 1.41 5.47 5.74
C PRO A 97 1.79 5.07 7.18
N LEU A 98 2.60 5.88 7.85
CA LEU A 98 3.08 5.61 9.21
C LEU A 98 1.96 5.69 10.25
N PHE A 99 0.91 6.49 10.01
CA PHE A 99 -0.29 6.52 10.84
C PHE A 99 -1.01 5.17 10.87
N ILE A 100 -1.13 4.50 9.72
CA ILE A 100 -1.75 3.18 9.64
C ILE A 100 -0.81 2.12 10.22
N TYR A 101 0.49 2.14 9.84
CA TYR A 101 1.45 1.15 10.33
C TYR A 101 1.54 1.13 11.85
N SER A 102 1.61 2.29 12.50
CA SER A 102 1.67 2.42 13.96
C SER A 102 0.47 1.79 14.69
N GLN A 103 -0.66 1.62 14.01
CA GLN A 103 -1.87 1.03 14.59
C GLN A 103 -2.01 -0.47 14.36
N ILE A 104 -1.27 -1.03 13.39
CA ILE A 104 -1.37 -2.45 13.00
C ILE A 104 -0.09 -3.23 13.24
N LYS A 105 1.03 -2.55 13.53
CA LYS A 105 2.29 -3.23 13.84
C LYS A 105 2.16 -4.08 15.12
N ASP A 106 2.91 -5.15 15.19
CA ASP A 106 3.06 -5.91 16.44
C ASP A 106 3.59 -5.02 17.56
N LYS A 107 3.15 -5.27 18.79
CA LYS A 107 3.55 -4.47 19.96
C LYS A 107 5.06 -4.52 20.23
N ASP A 108 5.72 -5.60 19.86
CA ASP A 108 7.15 -5.80 19.98
C ASP A 108 7.95 -5.37 18.72
N ASP A 109 7.27 -4.82 17.71
CA ASP A 109 7.92 -4.25 16.53
C ASP A 109 8.33 -2.79 16.78
N ILE A 110 9.30 -2.61 17.66
CA ILE A 110 9.83 -1.29 18.04
C ILE A 110 10.66 -0.63 16.92
N GLN A 111 11.09 -1.41 15.93
CA GLN A 111 11.93 -0.94 14.83
C GLN A 111 11.19 -0.85 13.50
N CYS A 112 9.89 -1.16 13.45
CA CYS A 112 9.08 -1.20 12.23
C CYS A 112 9.67 -2.06 11.11
N ARG A 113 10.14 -3.25 11.44
CA ARG A 113 10.78 -4.18 10.50
C ARG A 113 9.98 -5.45 10.24
N LYS A 114 9.00 -5.78 11.11
CA LYS A 114 8.25 -7.04 11.03
C LYS A 114 7.21 -7.07 9.92
N GLY A 115 6.70 -5.91 9.51
CA GLY A 115 5.68 -5.83 8.46
C GLY A 115 4.25 -6.01 8.97
N SER A 116 3.32 -6.10 8.01
CA SER A 116 1.88 -6.26 8.28
C SER A 116 1.15 -6.87 7.08
N GLN A 117 -0.09 -7.33 7.29
CA GLN A 117 -0.95 -7.85 6.23
C GLN A 117 -1.66 -6.69 5.50
N ILE A 118 -1.93 -6.86 4.21
CA ILE A 118 -2.69 -5.88 3.42
C ILE A 118 -4.09 -5.69 3.98
N SER A 119 -4.74 -6.80 4.37
CA SER A 119 -6.10 -6.76 4.92
C SER A 119 -6.20 -5.95 6.21
N GLU A 120 -5.21 -6.05 7.10
CA GLU A 120 -5.17 -5.28 8.35
C GLU A 120 -5.12 -3.78 8.07
N ALA A 121 -4.26 -3.36 7.13
CA ALA A 121 -4.16 -1.96 6.73
C ALA A 121 -5.47 -1.46 6.10
N LEU A 122 -6.11 -2.24 5.21
CA LEU A 122 -7.37 -1.88 4.57
C LEU A 122 -8.53 -1.85 5.56
N LEU A 123 -8.62 -2.80 6.49
CA LEU A 123 -9.60 -2.79 7.57
C LEU A 123 -9.42 -1.58 8.49
N ARG A 124 -8.18 -1.19 8.76
CA ARG A 124 -7.91 0.01 9.55
C ARG A 124 -8.35 1.28 8.81
N LEU A 125 -8.06 1.38 7.51
CA LEU A 125 -8.56 2.47 6.65
C LEU A 125 -10.10 2.53 6.60
N GLN A 126 -10.78 1.38 6.61
CA GLN A 126 -12.23 1.31 6.61
C GLN A 126 -12.84 1.70 7.96
N ASN A 127 -12.27 1.22 9.07
CA ASN A 127 -12.86 1.39 10.39
C ASN A 127 -12.47 2.72 11.06
N VAL A 128 -11.22 3.13 10.89
CA VAL A 128 -10.65 4.33 11.53
C VAL A 128 -10.50 5.48 10.53
N GLY A 129 -10.02 5.18 9.32
CA GLY A 129 -9.66 6.18 8.32
C GLY A 129 -8.17 6.49 8.33
N ALA A 130 -7.79 7.60 7.71
CA ALA A 130 -6.40 8.05 7.61
C ALA A 130 -6.28 9.56 7.80
N VAL A 131 -5.08 10.02 8.14
CA VAL A 131 -4.73 11.45 8.20
C VAL A 131 -3.79 11.79 7.06
N LYS A 132 -3.68 13.08 6.72
CA LYS A 132 -2.73 13.53 5.70
C LYS A 132 -1.29 13.35 6.19
N LYS A 133 -0.36 13.12 5.25
CA LYS A 133 1.05 12.87 5.58
C LYS A 133 1.68 14.04 6.37
N GLU A 134 1.30 15.27 6.08
CA GLU A 134 1.72 16.45 6.81
C GLU A 134 1.25 16.49 8.28
N GLN A 135 0.18 15.75 8.62
CA GLN A 135 -0.38 15.71 9.97
C GLN A 135 0.27 14.63 10.84
N PHE A 136 0.89 13.61 10.24
CA PHE A 136 1.53 12.51 10.94
C PHE A 136 2.63 11.86 10.08
N ASP A 137 3.87 12.07 10.45
CA ASP A 137 5.05 11.47 9.80
C ASP A 137 6.04 10.93 10.86
N VAL A 138 5.50 10.33 11.94
CA VAL A 138 6.30 9.78 13.04
C VAL A 138 6.57 8.31 12.78
N MET A 139 7.84 7.96 12.63
CA MET A 139 8.27 6.58 12.44
C MET A 139 8.10 5.77 13.72
N CYS A 140 7.55 4.57 13.60
CA CYS A 140 7.40 3.60 14.70
C CYS A 140 6.72 4.15 15.96
N ALA A 141 5.74 5.01 15.81
CA ALA A 141 5.03 5.56 16.95
C ALA A 141 4.31 4.45 17.74
N ASP A 142 4.49 4.47 19.04
CA ASP A 142 3.75 3.61 19.98
C ASP A 142 2.45 4.25 20.46
N TYR A 143 2.34 5.56 20.27
CA TYR A 143 1.18 6.34 20.63
C TYR A 143 0.84 7.36 19.54
N ILE A 144 -0.44 7.48 19.23
CA ILE A 144 -0.98 8.51 18.33
C ILE A 144 -1.88 9.42 19.16
N PRO A 145 -1.64 10.74 19.18
CA PRO A 145 -2.46 11.69 19.94
C PRO A 145 -3.94 11.67 19.53
N ASP A 146 -4.85 11.84 20.48
CA ASP A 146 -6.30 11.76 20.23
C ASP A 146 -6.81 12.81 19.24
N ASN A 147 -6.19 13.99 19.21
CA ASN A 147 -6.50 15.01 18.22
C ASN A 147 -6.17 14.56 16.79
N ILE A 148 -5.09 13.80 16.59
CA ILE A 148 -4.74 13.20 15.29
C ILE A 148 -5.69 12.05 14.97
N MET A 149 -5.98 11.18 15.95
CA MET A 149 -6.93 10.07 15.76
C MET A 149 -8.32 10.58 15.34
N SER A 150 -8.80 11.66 15.91
CA SER A 150 -10.12 12.22 15.57
C SER A 150 -10.22 12.73 14.13
N LEU A 151 -9.10 13.26 13.56
CA LEU A 151 -9.06 13.71 12.16
C LEU A 151 -9.21 12.56 11.15
N ALA A 152 -8.82 11.35 11.54
CA ALA A 152 -8.83 10.21 10.62
C ALA A 152 -10.23 9.79 10.18
N SER A 153 -11.23 9.96 11.04
CA SER A 153 -12.60 9.50 10.84
C SER A 153 -13.28 10.07 9.59
N ALA A 154 -12.90 11.26 9.16
CA ALA A 154 -13.39 11.89 7.94
C ALA A 154 -12.85 11.26 6.65
N ASN A 155 -11.80 10.44 6.75
CA ASN A 155 -11.05 9.93 5.60
C ASN A 155 -11.10 8.39 5.49
N LYS A 156 -12.19 7.79 5.91
CA LYS A 156 -12.43 6.34 5.77
C LYS A 156 -12.59 5.95 4.30
N ILE A 157 -12.22 4.71 3.98
CA ILE A 157 -12.66 4.08 2.73
C ILE A 157 -14.04 3.44 2.94
N GLY A 158 -14.85 3.36 1.88
CA GLY A 158 -16.18 2.73 1.96
C GLY A 158 -16.11 1.20 2.09
N GLY A 159 -14.99 0.60 1.65
CA GLY A 159 -14.75 -0.84 1.70
C GLY A 159 -13.69 -1.25 0.70
N PHE A 160 -13.40 -2.54 0.70
CA PHE A 160 -12.49 -3.19 -0.26
C PHE A 160 -12.96 -4.60 -0.56
N THR A 161 -12.49 -5.18 -1.66
CA THR A 161 -12.76 -6.56 -2.02
C THR A 161 -11.49 -7.25 -2.49
N THR A 162 -11.36 -8.52 -2.16
CA THR A 162 -10.27 -9.37 -2.64
C THR A 162 -10.60 -9.85 -4.04
N LEU A 163 -9.76 -9.52 -5.01
CA LEU A 163 -9.90 -9.92 -6.40
C LEU A 163 -9.26 -11.29 -6.67
N VAL A 164 -8.12 -11.55 -6.03
CA VAL A 164 -7.32 -12.76 -6.19
C VAL A 164 -6.77 -13.17 -4.84
N VAL A 165 -6.89 -14.45 -4.49
CA VAL A 165 -6.37 -15.00 -3.24
C VAL A 165 -4.96 -15.54 -3.47
N TYR A 166 -4.08 -15.37 -2.47
CA TYR A 166 -2.74 -15.93 -2.46
C TYR A 166 -2.76 -17.47 -2.67
N GLY A 167 -1.78 -17.97 -3.41
CA GLY A 167 -1.66 -19.42 -3.69
C GLY A 167 -2.43 -19.91 -4.90
N GLN A 168 -3.27 -19.10 -5.51
CA GLN A 168 -3.87 -19.45 -6.81
C GLN A 168 -2.85 -19.20 -7.93
N THR A 169 -2.78 -20.06 -8.94
CA THR A 169 -1.82 -19.98 -10.05
C THR A 169 -1.89 -18.65 -10.80
N LEU A 170 -0.74 -18.03 -11.05
CA LEU A 170 -0.61 -16.70 -11.69
C LEU A 170 -1.13 -16.64 -13.13
N MET A 171 -1.28 -17.79 -13.80
CA MET A 171 -1.59 -17.88 -15.24
C MET A 171 -3.10 -17.95 -15.55
N ASP A 172 -3.95 -17.67 -14.59
CA ASP A 172 -5.38 -17.63 -14.84
C ASP A 172 -5.78 -16.32 -15.56
N PRO A 173 -6.17 -16.36 -16.83
CA PRO A 173 -6.56 -15.18 -17.60
C PRO A 173 -7.74 -14.43 -16.97
N VAL A 174 -8.56 -15.10 -16.16
CA VAL A 174 -9.66 -14.47 -15.42
C VAL A 174 -9.13 -13.50 -14.38
N LYS A 175 -8.03 -13.82 -13.68
CA LYS A 175 -7.43 -12.93 -12.68
C LYS A 175 -6.92 -11.65 -13.29
N VAL A 176 -6.23 -11.75 -14.41
CA VAL A 176 -5.75 -10.58 -15.15
C VAL A 176 -6.93 -9.72 -15.62
N SER A 177 -7.98 -10.33 -16.11
CA SER A 177 -9.18 -9.65 -16.59
C SER A 177 -9.92 -8.93 -15.47
N VAL A 178 -10.02 -9.53 -14.26
CA VAL A 178 -10.65 -8.91 -13.09
C VAL A 178 -9.85 -7.68 -12.64
N ILE A 179 -8.51 -7.75 -12.60
CA ILE A 179 -7.65 -6.62 -12.26
C ILE A 179 -7.80 -5.50 -13.31
N LYS A 180 -7.74 -5.84 -14.61
CA LYS A 180 -7.95 -4.88 -15.69
C LYS A 180 -9.31 -4.19 -15.59
N LYS A 181 -10.37 -4.95 -15.27
CA LYS A 181 -11.72 -4.39 -15.07
C LYS A 181 -11.75 -3.41 -13.90
N ALA A 182 -11.18 -3.75 -12.75
CA ALA A 182 -11.11 -2.84 -11.60
C ALA A 182 -10.42 -1.53 -11.99
N ILE A 183 -9.24 -1.60 -12.62
CA ILE A 183 -8.49 -0.42 -13.04
C ILE A 183 -9.28 0.41 -14.07
N SER A 184 -9.95 -0.21 -15.06
CA SER A 184 -10.77 0.49 -16.05
C SER A 184 -11.99 1.18 -15.44
N GLN A 185 -12.45 0.70 -14.29
CA GLN A 185 -13.49 1.32 -13.49
C GLN A 185 -12.97 2.37 -12.49
N LYS A 186 -11.71 2.80 -12.67
CA LYS A 186 -11.02 3.76 -11.80
C LYS A 186 -10.85 3.27 -10.35
N GLN A 187 -10.83 1.95 -10.14
CA GLN A 187 -10.56 1.35 -8.84
C GLN A 187 -9.07 0.98 -8.77
N PRO A 188 -8.27 1.59 -7.88
CA PRO A 188 -6.89 1.18 -7.69
C PRO A 188 -6.82 -0.23 -7.10
N VAL A 189 -5.77 -0.96 -7.42
CA VAL A 189 -5.55 -2.33 -6.95
C VAL A 189 -4.22 -2.39 -6.20
N VAL A 190 -4.25 -2.95 -4.99
CA VAL A 190 -3.03 -3.27 -4.21
C VAL A 190 -2.66 -4.71 -4.51
N ILE A 191 -1.40 -4.95 -4.80
CA ILE A 191 -0.85 -6.29 -5.04
C ILE A 191 0.31 -6.59 -4.10
N ALA A 192 0.43 -7.85 -3.69
CA ALA A 192 1.64 -8.39 -3.07
C ALA A 192 2.36 -9.28 -4.08
N MET A 193 3.68 -9.21 -4.11
CA MET A 193 4.49 -10.05 -4.97
C MET A 193 5.76 -10.52 -4.25
N HIS A 194 6.23 -11.70 -4.61
CA HIS A 194 7.58 -12.12 -4.25
C HIS A 194 8.60 -11.37 -5.10
N ILE A 195 9.60 -10.83 -4.46
CA ILE A 195 10.75 -10.21 -5.13
C ILE A 195 11.99 -11.08 -4.95
N SER A 196 12.81 -11.18 -5.99
CA SER A 196 14.11 -11.86 -5.89
C SER A 196 15.14 -10.93 -5.21
N PRO A 197 16.23 -11.47 -4.64
CA PRO A 197 17.32 -10.66 -4.09
C PRO A 197 17.88 -9.63 -5.10
N SER A 198 17.88 -9.97 -6.39
CA SER A 198 18.34 -9.06 -7.46
C SER A 198 17.49 -7.81 -7.64
N PHE A 199 16.26 -7.78 -7.09
CA PHE A 199 15.42 -6.58 -7.13
C PHE A 199 16.03 -5.41 -6.33
N ASN A 200 16.78 -5.71 -5.29
CA ASN A 200 17.41 -4.70 -4.43
C ASN A 200 18.73 -4.17 -5.00
N THR A 201 19.23 -4.77 -6.08
CA THR A 201 20.52 -4.41 -6.73
C THR A 201 20.35 -3.81 -8.13
N ALA A 202 19.09 -3.57 -8.54
CA ALA A 202 18.76 -3.03 -9.87
C ALA A 202 18.82 -1.49 -9.92
#